data_ec098688ca5b0e273ca1cc6dec188366
#
_entry.id   ec098688ca5b0e273ca1cc6dec188366
#
_cell.length_a   1.000
_cell.length_b   1.000
_cell.length_c   1.000
_cell.angle_alpha   90.00
_cell.angle_beta   90.00
_cell.angle_gamma   90.00
#
_symmetry.space_group_name_H-M   'P 1'
#
loop_
_entity.id
_entity.type
_entity.pdbx_description
1 polymer ?
#
loop_
_entity_poly.entity_id
_entity_poly.type
_entity_poly.pdbx_seq_one_letter_code
_entity_poly.pdbx_strand_id
1 'polypeptide(L)'
;MQNRAKGRLIVLARLLLRETDEEHGLSGKELIDKLEKYDISCERKTIYDDIETLSELGRDIVPEKVGHSNRYYVASRLFQDEELLVLADAVASSRFLSNKKSGELIKKLQSLTSVHKAGRLRRSIYVGGRAKTFNEAIYYSISAIQQAIFSDRNITFKYFEYDLDKKKRYRHQGQIYTVSPYYLIWESDCYYLVCFCHKHGDLCRYRVDRMGQVEISGEKRRKLSMDEQELARELLGTYSMYGGVKETITLEMKNSLINVIVDRFGDAAR
;
A
#
# COMPACT_ATOMS: atom_id res chain seq x y z
N MET A 1 -10.37 -22.91 33.58
CA MET A 1 -11.64 -22.45 32.98
C MET A 1 -11.60 -21.04 32.42
N GLN A 2 -10.99 -20.05 33.10
CA GLN A 2 -10.94 -18.66 32.62
C GLN A 2 -10.27 -18.46 31.24
N ASN A 3 -9.26 -19.25 30.86
CA ASN A 3 -8.59 -19.14 29.55
C ASN A 3 -9.46 -19.62 28.36
N ARG A 4 -10.39 -20.54 28.59
CA ARG A 4 -11.30 -21.03 27.53
C ARG A 4 -12.38 -20.02 27.17
N ALA A 5 -12.90 -19.27 28.14
CA ALA A 5 -13.90 -18.23 27.88
C ALA A 5 -13.30 -17.06 27.06
N LYS A 6 -12.10 -16.61 27.40
CA LYS A 6 -11.39 -15.57 26.65
C LYS A 6 -11.06 -16.02 25.21
N GLY A 7 -10.61 -17.28 25.05
CA GLY A 7 -10.35 -17.86 23.73
C GLY A 7 -11.62 -17.94 22.87
N ARG A 8 -12.76 -18.30 23.46
CA ARG A 8 -14.05 -18.37 22.78
C ARG A 8 -14.48 -17.00 22.22
N LEU A 9 -14.41 -15.97 23.04
CA LEU A 9 -14.79 -14.60 22.61
C LEU A 9 -13.95 -14.11 21.43
N ILE A 10 -12.64 -14.38 21.46
CA ILE A 10 -11.73 -14.00 20.35
C ILE A 10 -12.07 -14.78 19.07
N VAL A 11 -12.32 -16.08 19.18
CA VAL A 11 -12.68 -16.92 18.02
C VAL A 11 -14.04 -16.52 17.48
N LEU A 12 -15.03 -16.28 18.35
CA LEU A 12 -16.36 -15.81 17.96
C LEU A 12 -16.30 -14.46 17.21
N ALA A 13 -15.57 -13.49 17.74
CA ALA A 13 -15.36 -12.20 17.08
C ALA A 13 -14.73 -12.36 15.68
N ARG A 14 -13.73 -13.25 15.56
CA ARG A 14 -13.10 -13.56 14.28
C ARG A 14 -14.05 -14.25 13.30
N LEU A 15 -14.86 -15.18 13.75
CA LEU A 15 -15.86 -15.87 12.93
C LEU A 15 -16.89 -14.88 12.38
N LEU A 16 -17.46 -14.05 13.26
CA LEU A 16 -18.42 -13.03 12.86
C LEU A 16 -17.82 -12.05 11.85
N LEU A 17 -16.62 -11.52 12.11
CA LEU A 17 -15.94 -10.61 11.17
C LEU A 17 -15.65 -11.25 9.80
N ARG A 18 -15.32 -12.53 9.77
CA ARG A 18 -14.86 -13.18 8.55
C ARG A 18 -15.99 -13.82 7.75
N GLU A 19 -16.98 -14.40 8.43
CA GLU A 19 -17.95 -15.29 7.79
C GLU A 19 -19.36 -14.68 7.72
N THR A 20 -19.54 -13.44 8.18
CA THR A 20 -20.85 -12.78 8.10
C THR A 20 -20.78 -11.44 7.37
N ASP A 21 -21.89 -11.05 6.79
CA ASP A 21 -22.21 -9.74 6.25
C ASP A 21 -23.74 -9.60 6.18
N GLU A 22 -24.25 -8.50 5.63
CA GLU A 22 -25.68 -8.17 5.59
C GLU A 22 -26.52 -9.26 4.87
N GLU A 23 -25.91 -10.00 3.93
CA GLU A 23 -26.57 -11.07 3.18
C GLU A 23 -26.36 -12.46 3.81
N HIS A 24 -25.34 -12.60 4.67
CA HIS A 24 -24.87 -13.88 5.19
C HIS A 24 -24.75 -13.85 6.73
N GLY A 25 -25.86 -13.69 7.42
CA GLY A 25 -25.92 -13.81 8.89
C GLY A 25 -25.81 -15.27 9.34
N LEU A 26 -25.26 -15.51 10.53
CA LEU A 26 -25.16 -16.83 11.18
C LEU A 26 -26.09 -16.93 12.38
N SER A 27 -26.82 -18.02 12.51
CA SER A 27 -27.62 -18.34 13.69
C SER A 27 -26.75 -18.77 14.87
N GLY A 28 -27.28 -18.69 16.10
CA GLY A 28 -26.58 -19.16 17.29
C GLY A 28 -26.12 -20.62 17.20
N LYS A 29 -26.91 -21.49 16.53
CA LYS A 29 -26.54 -22.89 16.30
C LYS A 29 -25.34 -22.99 15.35
N GLU A 30 -25.37 -22.31 14.21
CA GLU A 30 -24.26 -22.30 13.26
C GLU A 30 -22.96 -21.76 13.87
N LEU A 31 -23.06 -20.76 14.78
CA LEU A 31 -21.91 -20.25 15.52
C LEU A 31 -21.34 -21.30 16.48
N ILE A 32 -22.17 -22.05 17.18
CA ILE A 32 -21.72 -23.18 18.04
C ILE A 32 -21.02 -24.24 17.21
N ASP A 33 -21.64 -24.71 16.12
CA ASP A 33 -21.08 -25.72 15.23
C ASP A 33 -19.72 -25.28 14.64
N LYS A 34 -19.54 -23.98 14.41
CA LYS A 34 -18.25 -23.42 13.96
C LYS A 34 -17.21 -23.33 15.07
N LEU A 35 -17.62 -23.01 16.31
CA LEU A 35 -16.72 -22.97 17.47
C LEU A 35 -16.21 -24.37 17.84
N GLU A 36 -17.04 -25.40 17.66
CA GLU A 36 -16.63 -26.80 17.88
C GLU A 36 -15.45 -27.24 17.01
N LYS A 37 -15.32 -26.65 15.78
CA LYS A 37 -14.15 -26.87 14.91
C LYS A 37 -12.84 -26.34 15.48
N TYR A 38 -12.92 -25.52 16.52
CA TYR A 38 -11.78 -24.96 17.26
C TYR A 38 -11.65 -25.60 18.66
N ASP A 39 -12.29 -26.75 18.87
CA ASP A 39 -12.34 -27.46 20.19
C ASP A 39 -12.96 -26.61 21.31
N ILE A 40 -13.88 -25.69 20.93
CA ILE A 40 -14.61 -24.82 21.85
C ILE A 40 -16.08 -25.24 21.90
N SER A 41 -16.46 -25.92 23.00
CA SER A 41 -17.84 -26.25 23.28
C SER A 41 -18.47 -25.21 24.21
N CYS A 42 -19.69 -24.80 23.91
CA CYS A 42 -20.47 -23.87 24.72
C CYS A 42 -21.97 -24.02 24.52
N GLU A 43 -22.73 -23.54 25.48
CA GLU A 43 -24.18 -23.50 25.40
C GLU A 43 -24.71 -22.32 24.62
N ARG A 44 -25.93 -22.42 24.10
CA ARG A 44 -26.59 -21.39 23.31
C ARG A 44 -26.70 -20.04 24.06
N LYS A 45 -27.01 -20.10 25.36
CA LYS A 45 -27.08 -18.89 26.19
C LYS A 45 -25.73 -18.15 26.22
N THR A 46 -24.65 -18.90 26.38
CA THR A 46 -23.30 -18.35 26.43
C THR A 46 -22.91 -17.61 25.13
N ILE A 47 -23.38 -18.09 23.96
CA ILE A 47 -23.14 -17.39 22.68
C ILE A 47 -23.84 -16.04 22.65
N TYR A 48 -25.05 -15.94 23.18
CA TYR A 48 -25.77 -14.68 23.19
C TYR A 48 -25.14 -13.67 24.15
N ASP A 49 -24.70 -14.13 25.33
CA ASP A 49 -23.96 -13.30 26.30
C ASP A 49 -22.62 -12.82 25.69
N ASP A 50 -21.93 -13.68 24.93
CA ASP A 50 -20.69 -13.31 24.23
C ASP A 50 -20.94 -12.30 23.09
N ILE A 51 -22.03 -12.43 22.33
CA ILE A 51 -22.41 -11.47 21.28
C ILE A 51 -22.75 -10.09 21.89
N GLU A 52 -23.49 -10.09 23.01
CA GLU A 52 -23.78 -8.85 23.74
C GLU A 52 -22.49 -8.20 24.22
N THR A 53 -21.59 -8.96 24.82
CA THR A 53 -20.27 -8.47 25.25
C THR A 53 -19.46 -7.88 24.09
N LEU A 54 -19.47 -8.54 22.92
CA LEU A 54 -18.79 -8.01 21.73
C LEU A 54 -19.41 -6.70 21.24
N SER A 55 -20.73 -6.57 21.33
CA SER A 55 -21.45 -5.35 20.96
C SER A 55 -21.13 -4.21 21.94
N GLU A 56 -21.09 -4.48 23.24
CA GLU A 56 -20.66 -3.52 24.26
C GLU A 56 -19.21 -3.06 24.07
N LEU A 57 -18.35 -3.94 23.56
CA LEU A 57 -16.95 -3.63 23.20
C LEU A 57 -16.80 -2.91 21.85
N GLY A 58 -17.91 -2.44 21.26
CA GLY A 58 -17.89 -1.62 20.05
C GLY A 58 -17.90 -2.39 18.74
N ARG A 59 -18.29 -3.68 18.76
CA ARG A 59 -18.58 -4.43 17.52
C ARG A 59 -20.04 -4.22 17.14
N ASP A 60 -20.27 -3.70 15.94
CA ASP A 60 -21.60 -3.47 15.40
C ASP A 60 -22.18 -4.80 14.89
N ILE A 61 -22.74 -5.60 15.82
CA ILE A 61 -23.34 -6.89 15.53
C ILE A 61 -24.85 -6.72 15.52
N VAL A 62 -25.45 -6.94 14.35
CA VAL A 62 -26.89 -6.76 14.14
C VAL A 62 -27.58 -8.13 14.17
N PRO A 63 -28.60 -8.33 15.00
CA PRO A 63 -29.50 -9.46 14.93
C PRO A 63 -30.56 -9.23 13.85
N GLU A 64 -30.65 -10.11 12.87
CA GLU A 64 -31.71 -10.14 11.87
C GLU A 64 -32.65 -11.31 12.13
N LYS A 65 -33.95 -11.06 12.19
CA LYS A 65 -34.94 -12.11 12.40
C LYS A 65 -35.26 -12.83 11.09
N VAL A 66 -34.87 -14.09 11.01
CA VAL A 66 -35.18 -14.95 9.85
C VAL A 66 -36.04 -16.13 10.33
N GLY A 67 -37.34 -16.09 10.02
CA GLY A 67 -38.32 -17.06 10.53
C GLY A 67 -38.42 -17.01 12.05
N HIS A 68 -38.14 -18.13 12.71
CA HIS A 68 -38.20 -18.27 14.17
C HIS A 68 -36.87 -18.10 14.90
N SER A 69 -35.78 -17.76 14.18
CA SER A 69 -34.45 -17.59 14.76
C SER A 69 -33.80 -16.27 14.35
N ASN A 70 -32.93 -15.76 15.22
CA ASN A 70 -32.09 -14.64 14.88
C ASN A 70 -30.82 -15.13 14.18
N ARG A 71 -30.40 -14.42 13.13
CA ARG A 71 -29.08 -14.49 12.53
C ARG A 71 -28.31 -13.24 12.91
N TYR A 72 -27.03 -13.38 13.11
CA TYR A 72 -26.14 -12.31 13.55
C TYR A 72 -25.10 -12.03 12.48
N TYR A 73 -24.88 -10.76 12.18
CA TYR A 73 -23.84 -10.34 11.27
C TYR A 73 -23.17 -9.03 11.74
N VAL A 74 -21.95 -8.78 11.28
CA VAL A 74 -21.24 -7.54 11.53
C VAL A 74 -21.62 -6.53 10.45
N ALA A 75 -22.30 -5.45 10.82
CA ALA A 75 -22.78 -4.42 9.90
C ALA A 75 -21.69 -3.42 9.56
N SER A 76 -20.93 -2.94 10.54
CA SER A 76 -19.88 -1.97 10.27
C SER A 76 -18.47 -2.57 10.38
N ARG A 77 -17.60 -2.19 9.43
CA ARG A 77 -16.22 -2.64 9.33
C ARG A 77 -15.28 -1.45 9.29
N LEU A 78 -13.98 -1.70 9.50
CA LEU A 78 -12.96 -0.66 9.43
C LEU A 78 -12.94 0.05 8.06
N PHE A 79 -13.19 -0.72 6.98
CA PHE A 79 -13.29 -0.22 5.62
C PHE A 79 -14.64 -0.61 5.03
N GLN A 80 -15.23 0.28 4.24
CA GLN A 80 -16.35 -0.04 3.35
C GLN A 80 -15.86 -0.88 2.17
N ASP A 81 -16.77 -1.62 1.53
CA ASP A 81 -16.39 -2.50 0.42
C ASP A 81 -15.84 -1.70 -0.78
N GLU A 82 -16.38 -0.50 -1.04
CA GLU A 82 -15.93 0.41 -2.07
C GLU A 82 -14.51 0.93 -1.81
N GLU A 83 -14.19 1.23 -0.55
CA GLU A 83 -12.84 1.65 -0.16
C GLU A 83 -11.82 0.53 -0.36
N LEU A 84 -12.17 -0.70 0.04
CA LEU A 84 -11.33 -1.87 -0.20
C LEU A 84 -11.14 -2.14 -1.70
N LEU A 85 -12.18 -1.90 -2.51
CA LEU A 85 -12.10 -2.03 -3.95
C LEU A 85 -11.08 -1.04 -4.54
N VAL A 86 -11.18 0.24 -4.18
CA VAL A 86 -10.24 1.29 -4.63
C VAL A 86 -8.81 0.96 -4.19
N LEU A 87 -8.62 0.50 -2.95
CA LEU A 87 -7.31 0.08 -2.46
C LEU A 87 -6.76 -1.12 -3.23
N ALA A 88 -7.59 -2.13 -3.50
CA ALA A 88 -7.19 -3.29 -4.29
C ALA A 88 -6.81 -2.90 -5.71
N ASP A 89 -7.54 -1.98 -6.33
CA ASP A 89 -7.29 -1.46 -7.65
C ASP A 89 -5.99 -0.64 -7.71
N ALA A 90 -5.74 0.20 -6.72
CA ALA A 90 -4.47 0.93 -6.59
C ALA A 90 -3.28 -0.03 -6.48
N VAL A 91 -3.41 -1.11 -5.69
CA VAL A 91 -2.39 -2.16 -5.57
C VAL A 91 -2.22 -2.92 -6.89
N ALA A 92 -3.32 -3.27 -7.55
CA ALA A 92 -3.29 -4.00 -8.82
C ALA A 92 -2.68 -3.19 -9.95
N SER A 93 -2.99 -1.90 -10.05
CA SER A 93 -2.51 -0.99 -11.11
C SER A 93 -1.07 -0.52 -10.89
N SER A 94 -0.56 -0.57 -9.67
CA SER A 94 0.77 -0.09 -9.32
C SER A 94 1.87 -0.81 -10.09
N ARG A 95 2.68 -0.06 -10.85
CA ARG A 95 3.86 -0.57 -11.59
C ARG A 95 5.04 -0.84 -10.65
N PHE A 96 5.06 -0.18 -9.53
CA PHE A 96 6.07 -0.27 -8.49
C PHE A 96 6.04 -1.63 -7.76
N LEU A 97 4.88 -2.30 -7.70
CA LEU A 97 4.71 -3.59 -7.06
C LEU A 97 4.94 -4.74 -8.04
N SER A 98 5.66 -5.79 -7.62
CA SER A 98 5.71 -7.03 -8.39
C SER A 98 4.33 -7.72 -8.41
N ASN A 99 4.08 -8.58 -9.40
CA ASN A 99 2.83 -9.35 -9.47
C ASN A 99 2.60 -10.18 -8.19
N LYS A 100 3.65 -10.81 -7.68
CA LYS A 100 3.60 -11.60 -6.45
C LYS A 100 3.20 -10.74 -5.26
N LYS A 101 3.84 -9.57 -5.09
CA LYS A 101 3.59 -8.66 -3.97
C LYS A 101 2.20 -8.04 -4.04
N SER A 102 1.74 -7.65 -5.22
CA SER A 102 0.36 -7.20 -5.43
C SER A 102 -0.65 -8.27 -5.00
N GLY A 103 -0.43 -9.53 -5.41
CA GLY A 103 -1.30 -10.64 -5.00
C GLY A 103 -1.31 -10.89 -3.48
N GLU A 104 -0.17 -10.78 -2.81
CA GLU A 104 -0.08 -10.87 -1.35
C GLU A 104 -0.84 -9.75 -0.64
N LEU A 105 -0.71 -8.51 -1.12
CA LEU A 105 -1.41 -7.35 -0.55
C LEU A 105 -2.92 -7.44 -0.77
N ILE A 106 -3.36 -7.82 -1.97
CA ILE A 106 -4.79 -8.03 -2.26
C ILE A 106 -5.38 -9.11 -1.34
N LYS A 107 -4.66 -10.21 -1.09
CA LYS A 107 -5.10 -11.23 -0.12
C LYS A 107 -5.25 -10.67 1.30
N LYS A 108 -4.36 -9.76 1.72
CA LYS A 108 -4.49 -9.07 3.01
C LYS A 108 -5.71 -8.16 3.04
N LEU A 109 -5.97 -7.38 1.98
CA LEU A 109 -7.16 -6.55 1.86
C LEU A 109 -8.44 -7.41 1.90
N GLN A 110 -8.45 -8.56 1.22
CA GLN A 110 -9.55 -9.54 1.27
C GLN A 110 -9.84 -10.05 2.69
N SER A 111 -8.85 -10.09 3.58
CA SER A 111 -9.07 -10.49 4.96
C SER A 111 -9.75 -9.43 5.84
N LEU A 112 -9.94 -8.22 5.34
CA LEU A 112 -10.61 -7.11 6.03
C LEU A 112 -12.13 -7.06 5.77
N THR A 113 -12.63 -7.87 4.84
CA THR A 113 -14.05 -8.04 4.56
C THR A 113 -14.51 -9.49 4.77
N SER A 114 -15.80 -9.79 4.55
CA SER A 114 -16.32 -11.15 4.65
C SER A 114 -15.76 -12.05 3.54
N VAL A 115 -15.75 -13.37 3.78
CA VAL A 115 -15.33 -14.35 2.75
C VAL A 115 -16.24 -14.31 1.51
N HIS A 116 -17.50 -13.90 1.68
CA HIS A 116 -18.49 -13.80 0.62
C HIS A 116 -18.21 -12.60 -0.30
N LYS A 117 -17.80 -11.47 0.27
CA LYS A 117 -17.47 -10.24 -0.45
C LYS A 117 -16.01 -10.21 -0.96
N ALA A 118 -15.10 -10.93 -0.30
CA ALA A 118 -13.66 -10.99 -0.64
C ALA A 118 -13.38 -11.37 -2.10
N GLY A 119 -14.24 -12.21 -2.70
CA GLY A 119 -14.12 -12.60 -4.11
C GLY A 119 -14.28 -11.44 -5.10
N ARG A 120 -15.01 -10.39 -4.73
CA ARG A 120 -15.23 -9.20 -5.57
C ARG A 120 -13.92 -8.41 -5.73
N LEU A 121 -13.09 -8.31 -4.69
CA LEU A 121 -11.80 -7.61 -4.74
C LEU A 121 -10.78 -8.26 -5.70
N ARG A 122 -10.96 -9.52 -6.06
CA ARG A 122 -10.05 -10.25 -6.97
C ARG A 122 -10.34 -10.00 -8.45
N ARG A 123 -11.56 -9.58 -8.79
CA ARG A 123 -12.06 -9.52 -10.18
C ARG A 123 -12.05 -8.11 -10.78
N SER A 124 -11.68 -7.10 -10.00
CA SER A 124 -12.12 -5.74 -10.26
C SER A 124 -11.40 -5.01 -11.36
N ILE A 125 -10.13 -5.29 -11.66
CA ILE A 125 -9.47 -4.57 -12.76
C ILE A 125 -8.65 -5.50 -13.65
N TYR A 126 -8.94 -5.44 -14.94
CA TYR A 126 -8.00 -5.85 -15.97
C TYR A 126 -6.99 -4.72 -16.18
N VAL A 127 -5.84 -4.83 -15.52
CA VAL A 127 -4.72 -3.90 -15.75
C VAL A 127 -4.06 -4.32 -17.06
N GLY A 128 -4.52 -3.73 -18.17
CA GLY A 128 -3.99 -4.01 -19.49
C GLY A 128 -2.50 -3.70 -19.58
N GLY A 129 -1.67 -4.73 -19.82
CA GLY A 129 -0.32 -4.62 -20.36
C GLY A 129 0.73 -3.79 -19.60
N ARG A 130 0.44 -3.29 -18.40
CA ARG A 130 1.43 -2.51 -17.63
C ARG A 130 2.54 -3.41 -17.08
N ALA A 131 3.77 -3.18 -17.55
CA ALA A 131 4.95 -3.86 -17.02
C ALA A 131 5.14 -3.50 -15.54
N LYS A 132 5.06 -4.49 -14.66
CA LYS A 132 5.37 -4.35 -13.24
C LYS A 132 6.86 -4.57 -12.98
N THR A 133 7.36 -4.03 -11.86
CA THR A 133 8.75 -4.25 -11.46
C THR A 133 9.03 -5.71 -11.17
N PHE A 134 10.26 -6.13 -11.44
CA PHE A 134 10.82 -7.43 -11.02
C PHE A 134 11.62 -7.32 -9.71
N ASN A 135 11.74 -6.12 -9.13
CA ASN A 135 12.54 -5.90 -7.93
C ASN A 135 11.67 -6.06 -6.67
N GLU A 136 11.68 -7.23 -6.05
CA GLU A 136 10.95 -7.49 -4.81
C GLU A 136 11.58 -6.81 -3.58
N ALA A 137 12.86 -6.41 -3.66
CA ALA A 137 13.56 -5.75 -2.56
C ALA A 137 13.19 -4.28 -2.39
N ILE A 138 12.41 -3.71 -3.30
CA ILE A 138 12.07 -2.28 -3.34
C ILE A 138 11.42 -1.78 -2.04
N TYR A 139 10.61 -2.61 -1.36
CA TYR A 139 10.04 -2.28 -0.06
C TYR A 139 11.07 -2.03 1.01
N TYR A 140 12.08 -2.91 1.07
CA TYR A 140 13.17 -2.80 2.02
C TYR A 140 14.02 -1.57 1.71
N SER A 141 14.22 -1.28 0.41
CA SER A 141 14.93 -0.08 -0.03
C SER A 141 14.22 1.18 0.42
N ILE A 142 12.89 1.28 0.24
CA ILE A 142 12.10 2.42 0.70
C ILE A 142 12.16 2.55 2.23
N SER A 143 11.95 1.46 2.95
CA SER A 143 12.01 1.46 4.40
C SER A 143 13.38 1.92 4.91
N ALA A 144 14.47 1.42 4.33
CA ALA A 144 15.84 1.83 4.68
C ALA A 144 16.08 3.32 4.38
N ILE A 145 15.61 3.82 3.24
CA ILE A 145 15.72 5.24 2.88
C ILE A 145 14.94 6.12 3.87
N GLN A 146 13.68 5.77 4.18
CA GLN A 146 12.87 6.50 5.14
C GLN A 146 13.52 6.52 6.53
N GLN A 147 14.04 5.38 6.98
CA GLN A 147 14.75 5.28 8.25
C GLN A 147 16.02 6.13 8.26
N ALA A 148 16.78 6.15 7.16
CA ALA A 148 17.97 6.99 7.04
C ALA A 148 17.65 8.48 7.07
N ILE A 149 16.56 8.91 6.40
CA ILE A 149 16.06 10.28 6.45
C ILE A 149 15.68 10.66 7.90
N PHE A 150 14.93 9.80 8.56
CA PHE A 150 14.48 10.02 9.94
C PHE A 150 15.64 10.07 10.94
N SER A 151 16.64 9.19 10.78
CA SER A 151 17.80 9.10 11.68
C SER A 151 18.96 10.01 11.28
N ASP A 152 18.78 10.88 10.29
CA ASP A 152 19.80 11.83 9.82
C ASP A 152 21.11 11.15 9.35
N ARG A 153 20.98 10.04 8.59
CA ARG A 153 22.10 9.21 8.15
C ARG A 153 22.23 9.16 6.62
N ASN A 154 23.44 8.96 6.15
CA ASN A 154 23.72 8.61 4.76
C ASN A 154 23.22 7.21 4.44
N ILE A 155 23.03 6.95 3.16
CA ILE A 155 22.82 5.60 2.64
C ILE A 155 23.88 5.24 1.60
N THR A 156 24.08 3.95 1.43
CA THR A 156 24.88 3.39 0.35
C THR A 156 24.02 2.45 -0.49
N PHE A 157 24.30 2.40 -1.78
CA PHE A 157 23.63 1.48 -2.71
C PHE A 157 24.42 1.27 -3.98
N LYS A 158 24.06 0.22 -4.75
CA LYS A 158 24.48 0.03 -6.14
C LYS A 158 23.34 0.40 -7.08
N TYR A 159 23.64 1.08 -8.18
CA TYR A 159 22.63 1.49 -9.15
C TYR A 159 22.74 0.69 -10.44
N PHE A 160 21.60 0.17 -10.93
CA PHE A 160 21.59 -0.67 -12.12
C PHE A 160 20.64 -0.15 -13.20
N GLU A 161 20.91 -0.56 -14.41
CA GLU A 161 20.06 -0.41 -15.60
C GLU A 161 19.76 -1.78 -16.19
N TYR A 162 18.79 -1.84 -17.07
CA TYR A 162 18.54 -3.03 -17.86
C TYR A 162 19.24 -2.89 -19.21
N ASP A 163 19.92 -3.95 -19.65
CA ASP A 163 20.42 -4.06 -21.01
C ASP A 163 19.32 -4.46 -22.02
N LEU A 164 19.68 -4.62 -23.27
CA LEU A 164 18.77 -5.02 -24.35
C LEU A 164 18.14 -6.41 -24.10
N ASP A 165 18.85 -7.27 -23.39
CA ASP A 165 18.38 -8.61 -23.00
C ASP A 165 17.52 -8.58 -21.73
N LYS A 166 17.19 -7.39 -21.19
CA LYS A 166 16.45 -7.16 -19.93
C LYS A 166 17.17 -7.71 -18.69
N LYS A 167 18.49 -7.89 -18.77
CA LYS A 167 19.32 -8.26 -17.62
C LYS A 167 19.78 -7.02 -16.87
N LYS A 168 19.89 -7.14 -15.54
CA LYS A 168 20.41 -6.07 -14.69
C LYS A 168 21.90 -5.87 -14.93
N ARG A 169 22.29 -4.65 -15.29
CA ARG A 169 23.68 -4.23 -15.42
C ARG A 169 23.97 -3.08 -14.46
N TYR A 170 24.85 -3.32 -13.50
CA TYR A 170 25.25 -2.27 -12.55
C TYR A 170 26.10 -1.20 -13.25
N ARG A 171 25.73 0.07 -13.01
CA ARG A 171 26.53 1.21 -13.48
C ARG A 171 27.90 1.21 -12.82
N HIS A 172 28.89 1.76 -13.51
CA HIS A 172 30.27 1.89 -13.04
C HIS A 172 30.81 0.58 -12.42
N GLN A 173 30.57 -0.55 -13.08
CA GLN A 173 31.06 -1.87 -12.65
C GLN A 173 30.61 -2.28 -11.24
N GLY A 174 29.45 -1.77 -10.78
CA GLY A 174 28.92 -2.09 -9.46
C GLY A 174 29.48 -1.22 -8.33
N GLN A 175 30.07 -0.08 -8.66
CA GLN A 175 30.53 0.89 -7.65
C GLN A 175 29.41 1.25 -6.70
N ILE A 176 29.75 1.39 -5.41
CA ILE A 176 28.85 1.83 -4.37
C ILE A 176 28.69 3.35 -4.44
N TYR A 177 27.46 3.80 -4.42
CA TYR A 177 27.10 5.21 -4.28
C TYR A 177 26.88 5.51 -2.80
N THR A 178 27.47 6.59 -2.29
CA THR A 178 27.17 7.15 -0.97
C THR A 178 26.44 8.45 -1.17
N VAL A 179 25.25 8.58 -0.57
CA VAL A 179 24.40 9.76 -0.72
C VAL A 179 23.78 10.19 0.60
N SER A 180 23.47 11.47 0.72
CA SER A 180 22.68 12.05 1.80
C SER A 180 21.22 12.12 1.35
N PRO A 181 20.31 11.25 1.84
CA PRO A 181 18.92 11.19 1.41
C PRO A 181 18.13 12.35 2.02
N TYR A 182 17.26 13.01 1.23
CA TYR A 182 16.40 14.09 1.71
C TYR A 182 14.94 13.77 1.61
N TYR A 183 14.46 13.37 0.40
CA TYR A 183 13.04 13.12 0.14
C TYR A 183 12.83 11.91 -0.75
N LEU A 184 11.70 11.25 -0.52
CA LEU A 184 11.15 10.28 -1.47
C LEU A 184 9.97 10.93 -2.18
N ILE A 185 10.00 10.95 -3.50
CA ILE A 185 8.96 11.52 -4.35
C ILE A 185 8.31 10.41 -5.14
N TRP A 186 6.98 10.44 -5.20
CA TRP A 186 6.19 9.58 -6.06
C TRP A 186 5.87 10.30 -7.35
N GLU A 187 6.40 9.82 -8.47
CA GLU A 187 6.19 10.40 -9.80
C GLU A 187 6.06 9.29 -10.84
N SER A 188 5.00 9.36 -11.66
CA SER A 188 4.78 8.42 -12.77
C SER A 188 4.88 6.94 -12.38
N ASP A 189 4.20 6.55 -11.29
CA ASP A 189 4.20 5.20 -10.71
C ASP A 189 5.58 4.70 -10.23
N CYS A 190 6.52 5.59 -9.92
CA CYS A 190 7.83 5.26 -9.40
C CYS A 190 8.20 6.11 -8.20
N TYR A 191 8.95 5.53 -7.26
CA TYR A 191 9.63 6.32 -6.22
C TYR A 191 10.97 6.81 -6.73
N TYR A 192 11.21 8.10 -6.50
CA TYR A 192 12.49 8.74 -6.73
C TYR A 192 13.06 9.22 -5.41
N LEU A 193 14.32 8.90 -5.17
CA LEU A 193 15.10 9.46 -4.08
C LEU A 193 15.75 10.77 -4.54
N VAL A 194 15.45 11.87 -3.84
CA VAL A 194 16.18 13.13 -3.94
C VAL A 194 17.27 13.13 -2.87
N CYS A 195 18.50 13.30 -3.27
CA CYS A 195 19.65 13.20 -2.38
C CYS A 195 20.82 14.06 -2.86
N PHE A 196 21.74 14.36 -1.97
CA PHE A 196 23.06 14.86 -2.35
C PHE A 196 24.00 13.68 -2.61
N CYS A 197 24.57 13.62 -3.80
CA CYS A 197 25.51 12.59 -4.17
C CYS A 197 26.95 13.06 -3.85
N HIS A 198 27.60 12.40 -2.91
CA HIS A 198 28.98 12.78 -2.51
C HIS A 198 30.00 12.66 -3.65
N LYS A 199 29.77 11.75 -4.60
CA LYS A 199 30.64 11.55 -5.77
C LYS A 199 30.50 12.69 -6.78
N HIS A 200 29.27 13.17 -7.03
CA HIS A 200 29.00 14.21 -8.02
C HIS A 200 29.05 15.62 -7.42
N GLY A 201 28.98 15.74 -6.10
CA GLY A 201 28.98 17.01 -5.40
C GLY A 201 27.70 17.84 -5.57
N ASP A 202 26.61 17.22 -6.01
CA ASP A 202 25.37 17.89 -6.39
C ASP A 202 24.11 17.09 -5.99
N LEU A 203 22.95 17.74 -6.10
CA LEU A 203 21.66 17.10 -5.96
C LEU A 203 21.41 16.12 -7.11
N CYS A 204 21.07 14.91 -6.74
CA CYS A 204 20.78 13.83 -7.66
C CYS A 204 19.42 13.20 -7.39
N ARG A 205 18.86 12.61 -8.43
CA ARG A 205 17.59 11.87 -8.37
C ARG A 205 17.82 10.44 -8.84
N TYR A 206 17.47 9.47 -8.00
CA TYR A 206 17.62 8.05 -8.32
C TYR A 206 16.28 7.35 -8.21
N ARG A 207 15.93 6.54 -9.20
CA ARG A 207 14.78 5.66 -9.14
C ARG A 207 15.05 4.54 -8.13
N VAL A 208 14.17 4.40 -7.14
CA VAL A 208 14.36 3.45 -6.05
C VAL A 208 14.27 1.99 -6.55
N ASP A 209 13.45 1.73 -7.57
CA ASP A 209 13.33 0.40 -8.19
C ASP A 209 14.61 -0.07 -8.91
N ARG A 210 15.55 0.85 -9.17
CA ARG A 210 16.87 0.59 -9.77
C ARG A 210 18.02 0.59 -8.77
N MET A 211 17.70 0.71 -7.48
CA MET A 211 18.69 0.63 -6.40
C MET A 211 18.78 -0.82 -5.91
N GLY A 212 19.98 -1.30 -5.75
CA GLY A 212 20.27 -2.60 -5.14
C GLY A 212 21.16 -2.44 -3.93
N GLN A 213 21.00 -3.31 -2.93
CA GLN A 213 21.83 -3.30 -1.72
C GLN A 213 21.82 -1.94 -1.01
N VAL A 214 20.60 -1.43 -0.70
CA VAL A 214 20.46 -0.17 0.03
C VAL A 214 20.73 -0.42 1.50
N GLU A 215 21.72 0.26 2.06
CA GLU A 215 22.14 0.14 3.45
C GLU A 215 22.28 1.53 4.08
N ILE A 216 21.96 1.62 5.38
CA ILE A 216 22.12 2.85 6.16
C ILE A 216 23.57 2.94 6.60
N SER A 217 24.22 4.05 6.28
CA SER A 217 25.60 4.31 6.70
C SER A 217 25.67 4.77 8.16
N GLY A 218 26.81 4.54 8.81
CA GLY A 218 27.12 5.11 10.12
C GLY A 218 27.33 6.64 10.11
N GLU A 219 27.53 7.25 8.94
CA GLU A 219 27.81 8.66 8.78
C GLU A 219 26.55 9.51 8.78
N LYS A 220 26.64 10.73 9.35
CA LYS A 220 25.57 11.71 9.29
C LYS A 220 25.39 12.23 7.86
N ARG A 221 24.15 12.43 7.44
CA ARG A 221 23.87 13.07 6.15
C ARG A 221 24.29 14.53 6.16
N ARG A 222 24.67 15.02 4.98
CA ARG A 222 24.87 16.45 4.75
C ARG A 222 23.52 17.16 4.88
N LYS A 223 23.47 18.29 5.61
CA LYS A 223 22.27 19.12 5.68
C LYS A 223 21.97 19.71 4.32
N LEU A 224 20.69 19.77 3.99
CA LEU A 224 20.24 20.48 2.80
C LEU A 224 20.44 21.97 3.01
N SER A 225 21.09 22.64 2.03
CA SER A 225 21.33 24.08 2.07
C SER A 225 20.17 24.91 1.50
N MET A 226 19.18 24.24 0.99
CA MET A 226 18.03 24.77 0.24
C MET A 226 16.79 24.65 1.13
N ASP A 227 15.89 25.63 1.10
CA ASP A 227 14.61 25.51 1.80
C ASP A 227 13.61 24.60 1.04
N GLU A 228 12.51 24.25 1.71
CA GLU A 228 11.49 23.37 1.11
C GLU A 228 10.82 23.99 -0.13
N GLN A 229 10.69 25.31 -0.19
CA GLN A 229 10.06 26.01 -1.32
C GLN A 229 10.99 26.04 -2.54
N GLU A 230 12.28 26.27 -2.32
CA GLU A 230 13.30 26.21 -3.38
C GLU A 230 13.39 24.80 -3.95
N LEU A 231 13.43 23.79 -3.09
CA LEU A 231 13.44 22.39 -3.50
C LEU A 231 12.18 22.04 -4.30
N ALA A 232 11.00 22.44 -3.82
CA ALA A 232 9.75 22.20 -4.52
C ALA A 232 9.75 22.84 -5.92
N ARG A 233 10.23 24.08 -6.08
CA ARG A 233 10.37 24.75 -7.39
C ARG A 233 11.34 24.00 -8.30
N GLU A 234 12.42 23.50 -7.76
CA GLU A 234 13.39 22.72 -8.54
C GLU A 234 12.81 21.37 -8.99
N LEU A 235 11.98 20.74 -8.16
CA LEU A 235 11.35 19.47 -8.46
C LEU A 235 10.18 19.60 -9.45
N LEU A 236 9.32 20.61 -9.28
CA LEU A 236 8.16 20.86 -10.15
C LEU A 236 8.52 21.19 -11.59
N GLY A 237 9.74 21.70 -11.83
CA GLY A 237 10.21 22.03 -13.18
C GLY A 237 10.87 20.89 -13.94
N THR A 238 10.88 19.66 -13.43
CA THR A 238 11.57 18.54 -14.07
C THR A 238 10.59 17.55 -14.68
N TYR A 239 10.67 17.34 -16.00
CA TYR A 239 9.90 16.31 -16.68
C TYR A 239 10.48 14.91 -16.35
N SER A 240 9.64 14.02 -15.82
CA SER A 240 10.04 12.64 -15.46
C SER A 240 11.30 12.56 -14.58
N MET A 241 11.54 13.57 -13.73
CA MET A 241 12.69 13.67 -12.83
C MET A 241 14.07 13.70 -13.51
N TYR A 242 14.14 14.00 -14.80
CA TYR A 242 15.41 14.27 -15.47
C TYR A 242 15.91 15.68 -15.12
N GLY A 243 17.16 15.79 -14.69
CA GLY A 243 17.84 17.09 -14.53
C GLY A 243 18.21 17.67 -15.88
N GLY A 244 18.27 19.01 -15.97
CA GLY A 244 18.68 19.73 -17.18
C GLY A 244 18.42 21.22 -17.05
N VAL A 245 18.76 21.97 -18.10
CA VAL A 245 18.42 23.38 -18.20
C VAL A 245 16.90 23.51 -18.37
N LYS A 246 16.29 24.36 -17.53
CA LYS A 246 14.85 24.61 -17.59
C LYS A 246 14.57 25.64 -18.67
N GLU A 247 13.67 25.30 -19.57
CA GLU A 247 13.18 26.22 -20.60
C GLU A 247 11.66 26.31 -20.53
N THR A 248 11.12 27.50 -20.79
CA THR A 248 9.68 27.70 -20.88
C THR A 248 9.27 27.54 -22.33
N ILE A 249 8.36 26.60 -22.57
CA ILE A 249 7.77 26.42 -23.90
C ILE A 249 6.30 26.80 -23.86
N THR A 250 5.81 27.43 -24.90
CA THR A 250 4.39 27.72 -25.11
C THR A 250 3.85 26.71 -26.13
N LEU A 251 2.78 26.02 -25.75
CA LEU A 251 2.11 25.03 -26.60
C LEU A 251 0.75 25.59 -27.02
N GLU A 252 0.50 25.69 -28.32
CA GLU A 252 -0.83 25.94 -28.86
C GLU A 252 -1.51 24.60 -29.20
N MET A 253 -2.70 24.39 -28.68
CA MET A 253 -3.43 23.13 -28.85
C MET A 253 -4.84 23.38 -29.35
N LYS A 254 -5.39 22.41 -30.10
CA LYS A 254 -6.79 22.48 -30.58
C LYS A 254 -7.76 22.42 -29.40
N ASN A 255 -8.84 23.21 -29.45
CA ASN A 255 -9.89 23.23 -28.41
C ASN A 255 -10.49 21.85 -28.11
N SER A 256 -10.46 20.93 -29.07
CA SER A 256 -10.91 19.53 -28.86
C SER A 256 -10.05 18.75 -27.87
N LEU A 257 -8.87 19.24 -27.51
CA LEU A 257 -7.94 18.62 -26.55
C LEU A 257 -8.08 19.21 -25.14
N ILE A 258 -9.08 20.03 -24.87
CA ILE A 258 -9.23 20.74 -23.57
C ILE A 258 -9.22 19.76 -22.38
N ASN A 259 -9.88 18.60 -22.47
CA ASN A 259 -9.89 17.62 -21.40
C ASN A 259 -8.47 17.07 -21.12
N VAL A 260 -7.71 16.80 -22.19
CA VAL A 260 -6.31 16.33 -22.04
C VAL A 260 -5.43 17.41 -21.40
N ILE A 261 -5.69 18.67 -21.73
CA ILE A 261 -4.95 19.81 -21.16
C ILE A 261 -5.25 19.96 -19.68
N VAL A 262 -6.54 19.93 -19.30
CA VAL A 262 -6.98 20.04 -17.90
C VAL A 262 -6.46 18.84 -17.09
N ASP A 263 -6.57 17.62 -17.61
CA ASP A 263 -6.11 16.40 -16.93
C ASP A 263 -4.59 16.42 -16.68
N ARG A 264 -3.82 17.09 -17.55
CA ARG A 264 -2.35 17.08 -17.46
C ARG A 264 -1.78 18.29 -16.75
N PHE A 265 -2.37 19.47 -16.92
CA PHE A 265 -1.84 20.75 -16.46
C PHE A 265 -2.72 21.43 -15.39
N GLY A 266 -3.94 20.91 -15.15
CA GLY A 266 -4.88 21.48 -14.21
C GLY A 266 -5.16 22.95 -14.50
N ASP A 267 -5.26 23.75 -13.44
CA ASP A 267 -5.53 25.19 -13.52
C ASP A 267 -4.33 26.02 -14.04
N ALA A 268 -3.18 25.39 -14.29
CA ALA A 268 -2.01 26.08 -14.85
C ALA A 268 -2.14 26.35 -16.37
N ALA A 269 -3.06 25.66 -17.06
CA ALA A 269 -3.38 25.91 -18.46
C ALA A 269 -4.18 27.21 -18.61
N ARG A 270 -3.79 28.08 -19.54
CA ARG A 270 -4.45 29.37 -19.86
C ARG A 270 -4.96 29.37 -21.29
#